data_8c8defbda86b69a6298b1f7a3ad7399e
#
_entry.id   8c8defbda86b69a6298b1f7a3ad7399e
#
_cell.length_a   1.000
_cell.length_b   1.000
_cell.length_c   1.000
_cell.angle_alpha   90.00
_cell.angle_beta   90.00
_cell.angle_gamma   90.00
#
_symmetry.space_group_name_H-M   'P 1'
#
loop_
_entity.id
_entity.type
_entity.pdbx_description
1 polymer ?
#
loop_
_entity_poly.entity_id
_entity_poly.type
_entity_poly.pdbx_seq_one_letter_code
_entity_poly.pdbx_strand_id
1 'polypeptide(L)'
;DLANADLEELTAFITETGRGKFADPDATAKAVRAAAKGSYRLPKTVNDTVNQAMAVSIASMRALKGQVKVLDKAIEQQFEIIPNTLTSIPGIGKVYSAGIIAEIGDIHRFDSQASVAKYAGLVWNRSQSGDFEAEHSRMIKSGNRYLRYYLLEAANSVRRCDSEFRRYYDLKFKEVNKYQHKRALALTARKLVRLVFRLLKDNRLYIPPEG
;
A
#
# COMPACT_ATOMS: atom_id res chain seq x y z
N ASP A 1 13.86 -32.11 -6.52
CA ASP A 1 14.90 -31.16 -6.04
C ASP A 1 15.30 -30.24 -7.20
N LEU A 2 15.05 -28.94 -7.06
CA LEU A 2 15.32 -27.92 -8.09
C LEU A 2 16.78 -27.90 -8.58
N ALA A 3 17.73 -28.27 -7.74
CA ALA A 3 19.14 -28.33 -8.11
C ALA A 3 19.44 -29.40 -9.17
N ASN A 4 18.65 -30.47 -9.20
CA ASN A 4 18.78 -31.60 -10.09
C ASN A 4 17.63 -31.67 -11.13
N ALA A 5 16.75 -30.69 -11.14
CA ALA A 5 15.64 -30.62 -12.08
C ALA A 5 16.16 -30.51 -13.52
N ASP A 6 15.48 -31.16 -14.44
CA ASP A 6 15.70 -30.98 -15.87
C ASP A 6 15.40 -29.53 -16.26
N LEU A 7 16.26 -28.97 -17.13
CA LEU A 7 16.14 -27.54 -17.47
C LEU A 7 14.93 -27.28 -18.37
N GLU A 8 14.62 -28.22 -19.25
CA GLU A 8 13.48 -28.09 -20.18
C GLU A 8 12.17 -28.19 -19.42
N GLU A 9 12.05 -29.17 -18.49
CA GLU A 9 10.88 -29.31 -17.63
C GLU A 9 10.69 -28.10 -16.72
N LEU A 10 11.78 -27.57 -16.17
CA LEU A 10 11.72 -26.36 -15.32
C LEU A 10 11.32 -25.12 -16.11
N THR A 11 11.81 -24.98 -17.35
CA THR A 11 11.43 -23.88 -18.25
C THR A 11 9.97 -23.99 -18.65
N ALA A 12 9.48 -25.19 -18.99
CA ALA A 12 8.07 -25.43 -19.30
C ALA A 12 7.17 -25.08 -18.10
N PHE A 13 7.52 -25.54 -16.90
CA PHE A 13 6.80 -25.22 -15.68
C PHE A 13 6.74 -23.70 -15.40
N ILE A 14 7.86 -22.98 -15.56
CA ILE A 14 7.92 -21.52 -15.36
C ILE A 14 7.07 -20.80 -16.41
N THR A 15 7.06 -21.27 -17.65
CA THR A 15 6.28 -20.70 -18.74
C THR A 15 4.79 -20.84 -18.48
N GLU A 16 4.35 -22.04 -18.13
CA GLU A 16 2.94 -22.35 -17.85
C GLU A 16 2.43 -21.62 -16.60
N THR A 17 3.17 -21.75 -15.49
CA THR A 17 2.74 -21.19 -14.19
C THR A 17 2.91 -19.67 -14.14
N GLY A 18 3.91 -19.15 -14.84
CA GLY A 18 4.26 -17.72 -14.87
C GLY A 18 3.27 -16.85 -15.65
N ARG A 19 2.46 -17.42 -16.54
CA ARG A 19 1.44 -16.71 -17.33
C ARG A 19 1.98 -15.43 -17.97
N GLY A 20 3.16 -15.49 -18.58
CA GLY A 20 3.79 -14.35 -19.26
C GLY A 20 4.44 -13.30 -18.34
N LYS A 21 4.57 -13.57 -17.03
CA LYS A 21 5.22 -12.65 -16.07
C LYS A 21 6.75 -12.65 -16.18
N PHE A 22 7.32 -13.68 -16.78
CA PHE A 22 8.76 -13.80 -16.98
C PHE A 22 9.09 -13.51 -18.44
N ALA A 23 9.90 -12.47 -18.69
CA ALA A 23 10.29 -12.08 -20.05
C ALA A 23 11.14 -13.16 -20.72
N ASP A 24 11.96 -13.86 -19.94
CA ASP A 24 12.81 -14.98 -20.39
C ASP A 24 12.70 -16.14 -19.39
N PRO A 25 11.80 -17.11 -19.63
CA PRO A 25 11.62 -18.28 -18.78
C PRO A 25 12.87 -19.20 -18.73
N ASP A 26 13.63 -19.32 -19.82
CA ASP A 26 14.83 -20.16 -19.86
C ASP A 26 15.95 -19.57 -18.99
N ALA A 27 16.22 -18.27 -19.13
CA ALA A 27 17.18 -17.58 -18.26
C ALA A 27 16.74 -17.66 -16.78
N THR A 28 15.44 -17.56 -16.51
CA THR A 28 14.87 -17.70 -15.16
C THR A 28 15.08 -19.11 -14.61
N ALA A 29 14.83 -20.16 -15.42
CA ALA A 29 15.06 -21.56 -15.04
C ALA A 29 16.53 -21.83 -14.71
N LYS A 30 17.45 -21.32 -15.54
CA LYS A 30 18.89 -21.40 -15.30
C LYS A 30 19.29 -20.74 -14.00
N ALA A 31 18.79 -19.52 -13.73
CA ALA A 31 19.07 -18.79 -12.51
C ALA A 31 18.52 -19.51 -11.25
N VAL A 32 17.31 -20.04 -11.30
CA VAL A 32 16.68 -20.81 -10.22
C VAL A 32 17.49 -22.07 -9.92
N ARG A 33 17.89 -22.83 -10.96
CA ARG A 33 18.71 -24.02 -10.79
C ARG A 33 20.10 -23.71 -10.24
N ALA A 34 20.73 -22.64 -10.69
CA ALA A 34 22.01 -22.19 -10.16
C ALA A 34 21.92 -21.76 -8.70
N ALA A 35 20.89 -21.01 -8.33
CA ALA A 35 20.64 -20.63 -6.94
C ALA A 35 20.36 -21.87 -6.05
N ALA A 36 19.61 -22.84 -6.54
CA ALA A 36 19.35 -24.10 -5.82
C ALA A 36 20.62 -24.93 -5.60
N LYS A 37 21.54 -24.95 -6.59
CA LYS A 37 22.86 -25.62 -6.44
C LYS A 37 23.75 -24.93 -5.42
N GLY A 38 23.74 -23.61 -5.36
CA GLY A 38 24.51 -22.81 -4.41
C GLY A 38 23.87 -22.64 -3.03
N SER A 39 22.66 -23.13 -2.82
CA SER A 39 21.96 -22.99 -1.54
C SER A 39 22.49 -23.93 -0.46
N TYR A 40 22.44 -23.48 0.80
CA TYR A 40 22.75 -24.33 1.96
C TYR A 40 21.72 -25.46 2.08
N ARG A 41 22.20 -26.70 2.18
CA ARG A 41 21.34 -27.88 2.31
C ARG A 41 21.22 -28.29 3.77
N LEU A 42 20.02 -28.26 4.29
CA LEU A 42 19.71 -28.77 5.60
C LEU A 42 19.75 -30.32 5.60
N PRO A 43 20.09 -30.98 6.73
CA PRO A 43 19.89 -32.41 6.88
C PRO A 43 18.43 -32.81 6.56
N LYS A 44 18.21 -33.99 5.96
CA LYS A 44 16.90 -34.41 5.47
C LYS A 44 15.79 -34.27 6.52
N THR A 45 16.06 -34.70 7.74
CA THR A 45 15.10 -34.64 8.86
C THR A 45 14.65 -33.21 9.19
N VAL A 46 15.57 -32.26 9.15
CA VAL A 46 15.28 -30.83 9.38
C VAL A 46 14.56 -30.24 8.17
N ASN A 47 15.00 -30.61 6.96
CA ASN A 47 14.41 -30.11 5.72
C ASN A 47 12.95 -30.54 5.57
N ASP A 48 12.60 -31.77 5.92
CA ASP A 48 11.23 -32.28 5.85
C ASP A 48 10.31 -31.49 6.80
N THR A 49 10.79 -31.23 8.03
CA THR A 49 10.05 -30.43 9.02
C THR A 49 9.86 -28.98 8.54
N VAL A 50 10.90 -28.35 7.99
CA VAL A 50 10.83 -26.98 7.44
C VAL A 50 9.87 -26.92 6.25
N ASN A 51 9.94 -27.90 5.34
CA ASN A 51 9.03 -27.96 4.19
C ASN A 51 7.57 -28.10 4.62
N GLN A 52 7.31 -28.91 5.66
CA GLN A 52 5.96 -29.06 6.21
C GLN A 52 5.46 -27.75 6.83
N ALA A 53 6.28 -27.05 7.61
CA ALA A 53 5.94 -25.74 8.17
C ALA A 53 5.69 -24.69 7.08
N MET A 54 6.51 -24.70 6.02
CA MET A 54 6.31 -23.82 4.86
C MET A 54 5.01 -24.14 4.13
N ALA A 55 4.69 -25.43 3.91
CA ALA A 55 3.45 -25.83 3.24
C ALA A 55 2.22 -25.37 4.01
N VAL A 56 2.21 -25.53 5.34
CA VAL A 56 1.13 -25.01 6.22
C VAL A 56 1.02 -23.49 6.14
N SER A 57 2.14 -22.79 6.20
CA SER A 57 2.17 -21.33 6.11
C SER A 57 1.63 -20.82 4.76
N ILE A 58 2.01 -21.45 3.65
CA ILE A 58 1.52 -21.12 2.31
C ILE A 58 0.02 -21.41 2.19
N ALA A 59 -0.46 -22.54 2.72
CA ALA A 59 -1.88 -22.88 2.73
C ALA A 59 -2.70 -21.85 3.52
N SER A 60 -2.22 -21.45 4.70
CA SER A 60 -2.85 -20.40 5.53
C SER A 60 -2.89 -19.06 4.81
N MET A 61 -1.80 -18.65 4.16
CA MET A 61 -1.79 -17.42 3.37
C MET A 61 -2.77 -17.46 2.20
N ARG A 62 -2.91 -18.59 1.51
CA ARG A 62 -3.87 -18.75 0.41
C ARG A 62 -5.32 -18.67 0.92
N ALA A 63 -5.60 -19.31 2.05
CA ALA A 63 -6.93 -19.26 2.68
C ALA A 63 -7.28 -17.82 3.09
N LEU A 64 -6.38 -17.11 3.76
CA LEU A 64 -6.58 -15.71 4.16
C LEU A 64 -6.78 -14.80 2.96
N LYS A 65 -6.00 -14.96 1.88
CA LYS A 65 -6.21 -14.20 0.63
C LYS A 65 -7.59 -14.46 0.02
N GLY A 66 -8.10 -15.68 0.10
CA GLY A 66 -9.45 -16.00 -0.33
C GLY A 66 -10.52 -15.28 0.51
N GLN A 67 -10.36 -15.32 1.83
CA GLN A 67 -11.27 -14.65 2.76
C GLN A 67 -11.27 -13.12 2.58
N VAL A 68 -10.11 -12.50 2.38
CA VAL A 68 -10.02 -11.06 2.08
C VAL A 68 -10.81 -10.71 0.83
N LYS A 69 -10.72 -11.49 -0.26
CA LYS A 69 -11.52 -11.23 -1.48
C LYS A 69 -13.02 -11.31 -1.23
N VAL A 70 -13.47 -12.23 -0.37
CA VAL A 70 -14.90 -12.34 -0.01
C VAL A 70 -15.35 -11.11 0.76
N LEU A 71 -14.53 -10.64 1.73
CA LEU A 71 -14.82 -9.43 2.50
C LEU A 71 -14.81 -8.18 1.62
N ASP A 72 -13.83 -8.04 0.73
CA ASP A 72 -13.77 -6.92 -0.22
C ASP A 72 -15.04 -6.83 -1.06
N LYS A 73 -15.53 -7.98 -1.57
CA LYS A 73 -16.76 -8.03 -2.34
C LYS A 73 -17.99 -7.66 -1.50
N ALA A 74 -18.07 -8.13 -0.26
CA ALA A 74 -19.15 -7.77 0.66
C ALA A 74 -19.13 -6.26 0.99
N ILE A 75 -17.95 -5.68 1.22
CA ILE A 75 -17.76 -4.24 1.41
C ILE A 75 -18.25 -3.48 0.17
N GLU A 76 -17.85 -3.90 -1.03
CA GLU A 76 -18.28 -3.27 -2.28
C GLU A 76 -19.80 -3.24 -2.42
N GLN A 77 -20.48 -4.34 -2.12
CA GLN A 77 -21.94 -4.42 -2.19
C GLN A 77 -22.64 -3.49 -1.20
N GLN A 78 -22.19 -3.45 0.03
CA GLN A 78 -22.76 -2.56 1.06
C GLN A 78 -22.44 -1.09 0.77
N PHE A 79 -21.28 -0.83 0.17
CA PHE A 79 -20.82 0.52 -0.11
C PHE A 79 -21.53 1.19 -1.29
N GLU A 80 -22.15 0.42 -2.19
CA GLU A 80 -22.96 0.96 -3.29
C GLU A 80 -24.18 1.75 -2.80
N ILE A 81 -24.64 1.45 -1.58
CA ILE A 81 -25.80 2.11 -0.95
C ILE A 81 -25.40 3.45 -0.31
N ILE A 82 -24.12 3.65 -0.03
CA ILE A 82 -23.61 4.84 0.67
C ILE A 82 -23.17 5.89 -0.37
N PRO A 83 -23.80 7.08 -0.41
CA PRO A 83 -23.33 8.16 -1.26
C PRO A 83 -21.88 8.49 -0.92
N ASN A 84 -20.99 8.37 -1.90
CA ASN A 84 -19.60 8.71 -1.68
C ASN A 84 -18.98 9.40 -2.90
N THR A 85 -18.16 10.40 -2.62
CA THR A 85 -17.49 11.18 -3.64
C THR A 85 -16.03 10.76 -3.83
N LEU A 86 -15.49 9.93 -2.93
CA LEU A 86 -14.06 9.62 -2.90
C LEU A 86 -13.62 8.69 -4.03
N THR A 87 -14.51 7.84 -4.54
CA THR A 87 -14.22 6.96 -5.69
C THR A 87 -13.99 7.73 -6.99
N SER A 88 -14.36 9.03 -7.05
CA SER A 88 -14.04 9.89 -8.17
C SER A 88 -12.53 10.27 -8.25
N ILE A 89 -11.79 10.08 -7.16
CA ILE A 89 -10.34 10.34 -7.15
C ILE A 89 -9.63 9.17 -7.85
N PRO A 90 -8.86 9.43 -8.94
CA PRO A 90 -8.11 8.38 -9.61
C PRO A 90 -7.18 7.64 -8.66
N GLY A 91 -7.35 6.32 -8.55
CA GLY A 91 -6.58 5.47 -7.64
C GLY A 91 -7.23 5.19 -6.29
N ILE A 92 -8.41 5.77 -5.99
CA ILE A 92 -9.20 5.38 -4.82
C ILE A 92 -10.33 4.46 -5.25
N GLY A 93 -10.17 3.17 -4.97
CA GLY A 93 -11.22 2.17 -5.16
C GLY A 93 -12.23 2.12 -4.00
N LYS A 94 -13.28 1.31 -4.17
CA LYS A 94 -14.38 1.16 -3.19
C LYS A 94 -13.87 0.81 -1.79
N VAL A 95 -12.90 -0.09 -1.66
CA VAL A 95 -12.36 -0.53 -0.36
C VAL A 95 -11.67 0.62 0.40
N TYR A 96 -10.81 1.38 -0.26
CA TYR A 96 -10.16 2.52 0.39
C TYR A 96 -11.15 3.63 0.73
N SER A 97 -12.10 3.90 -0.17
CA SER A 97 -13.15 4.87 0.06
C SER A 97 -14.02 4.47 1.26
N ALA A 98 -14.47 3.22 1.31
CA ALA A 98 -15.26 2.68 2.42
C ALA A 98 -14.49 2.78 3.75
N GLY A 99 -13.22 2.37 3.78
CA GLY A 99 -12.40 2.44 4.97
C GLY A 99 -12.19 3.88 5.45
N ILE A 100 -11.93 4.82 4.56
CA ILE A 100 -11.79 6.25 4.91
C ILE A 100 -13.09 6.79 5.49
N ILE A 101 -14.24 6.52 4.83
CA ILE A 101 -15.54 7.01 5.27
C ILE A 101 -15.94 6.38 6.60
N ALA A 102 -15.75 5.08 6.78
CA ALA A 102 -16.06 4.39 8.03
C ALA A 102 -15.27 4.93 9.22
N GLU A 103 -13.99 5.24 9.02
CA GLU A 103 -13.12 5.75 10.07
C GLU A 103 -13.33 7.25 10.37
N ILE A 104 -13.73 8.03 9.37
CA ILE A 104 -14.10 9.44 9.53
C ILE A 104 -15.48 9.55 10.20
N GLY A 105 -16.43 8.68 9.81
CA GLY A 105 -17.82 8.82 10.18
C GLY A 105 -18.44 10.10 9.57
N ASP A 106 -19.04 10.92 10.39
CA ASP A 106 -19.55 12.22 9.94
C ASP A 106 -18.40 13.23 9.78
N ILE A 107 -18.22 13.72 8.53
CA ILE A 107 -17.21 14.74 8.21
C ILE A 107 -17.51 16.09 8.88
N HIS A 108 -18.78 16.38 9.16
CA HIS A 108 -19.20 17.63 9.76
C HIS A 108 -18.77 17.79 11.22
N ARG A 109 -18.39 16.70 11.90
CA ARG A 109 -17.77 16.77 13.23
C ARG A 109 -16.36 17.39 13.25
N PHE A 110 -15.76 17.60 12.10
CA PHE A 110 -14.44 18.21 11.96
C PHE A 110 -14.56 19.65 11.43
N ASP A 111 -14.00 20.59 12.17
CA ASP A 111 -14.01 22.01 11.79
C ASP A 111 -13.13 22.29 10.56
N SER A 112 -12.08 21.50 10.38
CA SER A 112 -11.10 21.72 9.32
C SER A 112 -10.39 20.43 8.88
N GLN A 113 -9.79 20.49 7.70
CA GLN A 113 -8.87 19.46 7.21
C GLN A 113 -7.71 19.17 8.19
N ALA A 114 -7.30 20.18 8.97
CA ALA A 114 -6.23 20.02 9.96
C ALA A 114 -6.68 19.12 11.11
N SER A 115 -7.95 19.21 11.52
CA SER A 115 -8.56 18.36 12.55
C SER A 115 -8.62 16.90 12.09
N VAL A 116 -9.00 16.64 10.82
CA VAL A 116 -8.98 15.28 10.25
C VAL A 116 -7.56 14.73 10.21
N ALA A 117 -6.58 15.53 9.81
CA ALA A 117 -5.20 15.08 9.77
C ALA A 117 -4.62 14.81 11.17
N LYS A 118 -4.99 15.63 12.17
CA LYS A 118 -4.64 15.41 13.57
C LYS A 118 -5.27 14.10 14.08
N TYR A 119 -6.56 13.89 13.76
CA TYR A 119 -7.27 12.67 14.08
C TYR A 119 -6.63 11.42 13.45
N ALA A 120 -6.15 11.50 12.20
CA ALA A 120 -5.38 10.45 11.55
C ALA A 120 -3.93 10.31 12.05
N GLY A 121 -3.44 11.27 12.86
CA GLY A 121 -2.03 11.32 13.28
C GLY A 121 -1.06 11.64 12.14
N LEU A 122 -1.52 12.36 11.11
CA LEU A 122 -0.73 12.86 9.99
C LEU A 122 -0.31 14.31 10.23
N VAL A 123 0.28 14.58 11.38
CA VAL A 123 0.83 15.87 11.79
C VAL A 123 2.25 15.70 12.30
N TRP A 124 3.05 16.75 12.21
CA TRP A 124 4.45 16.75 12.64
C TRP A 124 4.62 17.64 13.85
N ASN A 125 5.43 17.18 14.80
CA ASN A 125 5.81 17.98 15.95
C ASN A 125 6.86 19.01 15.50
N ARG A 126 6.61 20.30 15.78
CA ARG A 126 7.65 21.33 15.70
C ARG A 126 8.32 21.38 17.06
N SER A 127 9.54 20.91 17.17
CA SER A 127 10.36 21.19 18.36
C SER A 127 11.02 22.54 18.16
N GLN A 128 10.40 23.57 18.73
CA GLN A 128 10.99 24.91 18.86
C GLN A 128 11.28 25.13 20.35
N SER A 129 12.54 25.39 20.69
CA SER A 129 12.89 25.93 22.00
C SER A 129 13.82 27.14 21.78
N GLY A 130 13.31 28.34 22.01
CA GLY A 130 14.01 29.60 21.73
C GLY A 130 14.34 29.71 20.23
N ASP A 131 15.57 30.05 19.90
CA ASP A 131 16.07 30.20 18.53
C ASP A 131 16.45 28.87 17.87
N PHE A 132 16.24 27.72 18.54
CA PHE A 132 16.55 26.40 17.99
C PHE A 132 15.34 25.80 17.28
N GLU A 133 15.43 25.65 15.98
CA GLU A 133 14.50 24.90 15.14
C GLU A 133 15.10 23.53 14.81
N ALA A 134 14.46 22.45 15.25
CA ALA A 134 14.96 21.11 14.97
C ALA A 134 14.86 20.80 13.48
N GLU A 135 15.99 20.45 12.85
CA GLU A 135 16.09 20.06 11.44
C GLU A 135 15.15 18.90 11.04
N HIS A 136 14.72 18.09 11.99
CA HIS A 136 13.90 16.91 11.75
C HIS A 136 12.65 16.89 12.63
N SER A 137 11.53 17.28 12.07
CA SER A 137 10.24 17.07 12.70
C SER A 137 9.77 15.61 12.57
N ARG A 138 9.39 14.98 13.68
CA ARG A 138 8.83 13.63 13.67
C ARG A 138 7.32 13.68 13.51
N MET A 139 6.76 12.76 12.70
CA MET A 139 5.33 12.60 12.58
C MET A 139 4.75 12.08 13.89
N ILE A 140 3.72 12.78 14.40
CA ILE A 140 2.98 12.37 15.60
C ILE A 140 2.01 11.27 15.17
N LYS A 141 2.30 10.03 15.56
CA LYS A 141 1.48 8.86 15.21
C LYS A 141 0.30 8.64 16.18
N SER A 142 0.05 9.54 17.12
CA SER A 142 -1.13 9.51 17.98
C SER A 142 -2.38 9.81 17.14
N GLY A 143 -3.45 9.06 17.38
CA GLY A 143 -4.70 9.21 16.63
C GLY A 143 -5.16 7.90 16.01
N ASN A 144 -6.17 7.98 15.13
CA ASN A 144 -6.76 6.81 14.50
C ASN A 144 -5.78 6.14 13.52
N ARG A 145 -5.28 4.96 13.92
CA ARG A 145 -4.29 4.20 13.14
C ARG A 145 -4.89 3.61 11.85
N TYR A 146 -6.17 3.30 11.85
CA TYR A 146 -6.86 2.70 10.69
C TYR A 146 -7.11 3.76 9.63
N LEU A 147 -7.61 4.95 10.02
CA LEU A 147 -7.73 6.07 9.08
C LEU A 147 -6.37 6.43 8.47
N ARG A 148 -5.31 6.48 9.29
CA ARG A 148 -3.96 6.71 8.78
C ARG A 148 -3.51 5.65 7.79
N TYR A 149 -3.79 4.38 8.06
CA TYR A 149 -3.49 3.28 7.15
C TYR A 149 -4.19 3.48 5.80
N TYR A 150 -5.51 3.65 5.80
CA TYR A 150 -6.26 3.86 4.56
C TYR A 150 -5.80 5.09 3.78
N LEU A 151 -5.50 6.19 4.45
CA LEU A 151 -4.99 7.41 3.80
C LEU A 151 -3.61 7.22 3.19
N LEU A 152 -2.72 6.45 3.82
CA LEU A 152 -1.39 6.15 3.27
C LEU A 152 -1.48 5.23 2.06
N GLU A 153 -2.27 4.17 2.14
CA GLU A 153 -2.47 3.24 1.02
C GLU A 153 -3.17 3.93 -0.17
N ALA A 154 -4.22 4.73 0.10
CA ALA A 154 -4.88 5.54 -0.91
C ALA A 154 -3.89 6.53 -1.55
N ALA A 155 -3.07 7.24 -0.77
CA ALA A 155 -2.07 8.17 -1.30
C ALA A 155 -1.03 7.46 -2.18
N ASN A 156 -0.63 6.22 -1.80
CA ASN A 156 0.27 5.41 -2.62
C ASN A 156 -0.35 4.98 -3.95
N SER A 157 -1.65 4.77 -3.99
CA SER A 157 -2.39 4.48 -5.22
C SER A 157 -2.59 5.75 -6.06
N VAL A 158 -3.09 6.83 -5.46
CA VAL A 158 -3.38 8.11 -6.13
C VAL A 158 -2.14 8.69 -6.82
N ARG A 159 -0.95 8.68 -6.18
CA ARG A 159 0.29 9.17 -6.80
C ARG A 159 0.68 8.43 -8.08
N ARG A 160 0.12 7.25 -8.33
CA ARG A 160 0.35 6.48 -9.57
C ARG A 160 -0.67 6.79 -10.66
N CYS A 161 -1.84 7.27 -10.28
CA CYS A 161 -2.99 7.48 -11.17
C CYS A 161 -3.25 8.96 -11.46
N ASP A 162 -2.78 9.89 -10.61
CA ASP A 162 -3.00 11.33 -10.73
C ASP A 162 -1.66 12.06 -10.88
N SER A 163 -1.55 12.93 -11.89
CA SER A 163 -0.32 13.62 -12.25
C SER A 163 0.12 14.64 -11.21
N GLU A 164 -0.84 15.36 -10.59
CA GLU A 164 -0.54 16.36 -9.57
C GLU A 164 -0.01 15.71 -8.29
N PHE A 165 -0.61 14.59 -7.86
CA PHE A 165 -0.14 13.83 -6.71
C PHE A 165 1.19 13.14 -6.98
N ARG A 166 1.43 12.68 -8.21
CA ARG A 166 2.73 12.14 -8.63
C ARG A 166 3.81 13.20 -8.52
N ARG A 167 3.60 14.37 -9.15
CA ARG A 167 4.54 15.49 -9.11
C ARG A 167 4.85 15.93 -7.67
N TYR A 168 3.81 16.02 -6.83
CA TYR A 168 4.00 16.37 -5.42
C TYR A 168 4.82 15.31 -4.67
N TYR A 169 4.52 14.04 -4.86
CA TYR A 169 5.28 12.95 -4.26
C TYR A 169 6.76 12.98 -4.69
N ASP A 170 7.05 13.12 -5.98
CA ASP A 170 8.41 13.13 -6.53
C ASP A 170 9.20 14.33 -6.00
N LEU A 171 8.56 15.51 -5.88
CA LEU A 171 9.16 16.68 -5.24
C LEU A 171 9.57 16.36 -3.78
N LYS A 172 8.64 15.80 -3.00
CA LYS A 172 8.87 15.46 -1.59
C LYS A 172 9.86 14.30 -1.39
N PHE A 173 9.97 13.42 -2.36
CA PHE A 173 10.95 12.34 -2.37
C PHE A 173 12.38 12.89 -2.54
N LYS A 174 12.58 13.86 -3.43
CA LYS A 174 13.88 14.46 -3.72
C LYS A 174 14.38 15.44 -2.64
N GLU A 175 13.51 15.94 -1.76
CA GLU A 175 13.88 16.91 -0.71
C GLU A 175 14.83 16.38 0.36
N VAL A 176 14.94 15.06 0.53
CA VAL A 176 15.75 14.44 1.58
C VAL A 176 16.48 13.20 1.08
N ASN A 177 17.61 12.88 1.70
CA ASN A 177 18.42 11.71 1.31
C ASN A 177 18.11 10.45 2.14
N LYS A 178 17.40 10.59 3.28
CA LYS A 178 17.04 9.46 4.16
C LYS A 178 15.53 9.31 4.28
N TYR A 179 15.06 8.05 4.29
CA TYR A 179 13.64 7.71 4.43
C TYR A 179 12.72 8.39 3.41
N GLN A 180 13.24 8.70 2.23
CA GLN A 180 12.59 9.43 1.13
C GLN A 180 11.16 8.97 0.89
N HIS A 181 10.98 7.67 0.62
CA HIS A 181 9.66 7.11 0.31
C HIS A 181 8.65 7.30 1.45
N LYS A 182 9.04 6.93 2.67
CA LYS A 182 8.14 7.01 3.84
C LYS A 182 7.71 8.45 4.12
N ARG A 183 8.64 9.39 4.02
CA ARG A 183 8.38 10.82 4.22
C ARG A 183 7.49 11.37 3.11
N ALA A 184 7.85 11.16 1.85
CA ALA A 184 7.10 11.63 0.70
C ALA A 184 5.66 11.08 0.71
N LEU A 185 5.49 9.79 1.03
CA LEU A 185 4.17 9.17 1.12
C LEU A 185 3.33 9.77 2.24
N ALA A 186 3.90 10.00 3.43
CA ALA A 186 3.17 10.61 4.54
C ALA A 186 2.73 12.06 4.22
N LEU A 187 3.58 12.85 3.54
CA LEU A 187 3.23 14.19 3.09
C LEU A 187 2.16 14.16 1.98
N THR A 188 2.23 13.18 1.08
CA THR A 188 1.21 12.97 0.04
C THR A 188 -0.12 12.57 0.65
N ALA A 189 -0.13 11.70 1.67
CA ALA A 189 -1.33 11.37 2.43
C ALA A 189 -1.90 12.63 3.15
N ARG A 190 -1.04 13.48 3.69
CA ARG A 190 -1.47 14.76 4.28
C ARG A 190 -2.10 15.70 3.24
N LYS A 191 -1.57 15.73 2.02
CA LYS A 191 -2.20 16.47 0.90
C LYS A 191 -3.54 15.85 0.55
N LEU A 192 -3.63 14.51 0.49
CA LEU A 192 -4.87 13.79 0.20
C LEU A 192 -5.97 14.08 1.24
N VAL A 193 -5.64 14.22 2.52
CA VAL A 193 -6.61 14.62 3.56
C VAL A 193 -7.35 15.91 3.20
N ARG A 194 -6.67 16.89 2.59
CA ARG A 194 -7.31 18.16 2.18
C ARG A 194 -8.39 17.92 1.13
N LEU A 195 -8.05 17.07 0.16
CA LEU A 195 -8.99 16.70 -0.91
C LEU A 195 -10.17 15.91 -0.35
N VAL A 196 -9.89 14.86 0.43
CA VAL A 196 -10.93 14.03 1.08
C VAL A 196 -11.88 14.89 1.91
N PHE A 197 -11.34 15.78 2.77
CA PHE A 197 -12.17 16.66 3.59
C PHE A 197 -13.09 17.52 2.73
N ARG A 198 -12.57 18.13 1.67
CA ARG A 198 -13.35 19.00 0.80
C ARG A 198 -14.43 18.25 0.03
N LEU A 199 -14.09 17.09 -0.56
CA LEU A 199 -15.06 16.31 -1.33
C LEU A 199 -16.20 15.79 -0.46
N LEU A 200 -15.89 15.31 0.76
CA LEU A 200 -16.92 14.85 1.69
C LEU A 200 -17.74 16.01 2.27
N LYS A 201 -17.11 17.14 2.61
CA LYS A 201 -17.77 18.31 3.19
C LYS A 201 -18.73 18.98 2.22
N ASP A 202 -18.29 19.14 0.97
CA ASP A 202 -19.04 19.83 -0.09
C ASP A 202 -19.90 18.88 -0.92
N ASN A 203 -19.82 17.57 -0.66
CA ASN A 203 -20.45 16.50 -1.44
C ASN A 203 -20.21 16.65 -2.95
N ARG A 204 -18.93 16.86 -3.34
CA ARG A 204 -18.54 17.09 -4.74
C ARG A 204 -17.63 15.99 -5.26
N LEU A 205 -17.72 15.73 -6.56
CA LEU A 205 -16.79 14.84 -7.24
C LEU A 205 -15.45 15.52 -7.49
N TYR A 206 -14.40 14.72 -7.54
CA TYR A 206 -13.06 15.20 -7.92
C TYR A 206 -13.02 15.53 -9.41
N ILE A 207 -12.53 16.71 -9.71
CA ILE A 207 -12.24 17.16 -11.07
C ILE A 207 -10.73 17.37 -11.11
N PRO A 208 -9.96 16.60 -11.92
CA PRO A 208 -8.54 16.82 -12.06
C PRO A 208 -8.27 18.26 -12.55
N PRO A 209 -7.24 18.94 -12.05
CA PRO A 209 -6.85 20.22 -12.62
C PRO A 209 -6.46 20.01 -14.09
N GLU A 210 -6.94 20.92 -14.93
CA GLU A 210 -6.50 20.99 -16.32
C GLU A 210 -4.99 21.21 -16.34
N GLY A 211 -4.25 20.31 -17.00
CA GLY A 211 -2.79 20.26 -17.04
C GLY A 211 -2.14 21.41 -17.83
#